data_439fadaf825da66ecbfd038d3786747d
#
_entry.id   439fadaf825da66ecbfd038d3786747d
#
_cell.length_a   1.000
_cell.length_b   1.000
_cell.length_c   1.000
_cell.angle_alpha   90.00
_cell.angle_beta   90.00
_cell.angle_gamma   90.00
#
_symmetry.space_group_name_H-M   'P 1'
#
loop_
_entity.id
_entity.type
_entity.pdbx_description
1 polymer ?
#
loop_
_entity_poly.entity_id
_entity_poly.type
_entity_poly.pdbx_seq_one_letter_code
_entity_poly.pdbx_strand_id
1 'polypeptide(L)'
;MSRKAFVKGANPYMPLWEHVPDGEPRVFTYNGETRVYVYGSHDTERTEYCGKDYVAWSAPVTDLTDWHCHGICYQAADGSILYAPDVVQKGDTWYMYAADCKGSRIMVARSETPWGPFTDPVQTELGFDPGVLVDDDGRVYAYWGFCKSYCAELNEDMATIKAGTLRENPIPHCRAQWSPDDGCEGRECFFEASSPRKIFGKYVYIYSRRVNHHVPELGVYEDCNGFLSYMWSDRPLDGWQWGGDISFNGGEILTDAEGMGTMTFRWGNNHGSVTEVNGQWYVFYHRQTGRDEYSRQAMLEPIDAAQGKDGKVWLGRIVYRDGKPIASCPVEMTSQGPQVNGINAREWISAGYACHLHGGKETAWIEPVYEQRDDISAPVKNITDGTAVGFRYLQFGLQTPKTVTLMMKADGAGKVSVRLDTPGGKEIAKFDVKDGETTVPVQGGIIGKHAVYFVFGMKNGTAEMDRFTFDD
;
A
#
# COMPACT_ATOMS: atom_id res chain seq x y z
N MET A 1 26.17 -6.02 -19.50
CA MET A 1 24.82 -6.49 -19.16
C MET A 1 24.06 -5.30 -18.62
N SER A 2 22.85 -5.03 -19.11
CA SER A 2 21.99 -3.98 -18.53
C SER A 2 21.72 -4.36 -17.07
N ARG A 3 22.08 -3.50 -16.12
CA ARG A 3 21.80 -3.69 -14.68
C ARG A 3 20.35 -3.28 -14.45
N LYS A 4 19.40 -4.22 -14.57
CA LYS A 4 18.01 -3.94 -14.27
C LYS A 4 17.91 -3.46 -12.81
N ALA A 5 17.19 -2.38 -12.60
CA ALA A 5 16.83 -1.91 -11.26
C ALA A 5 15.49 -2.49 -10.79
N PHE A 6 14.62 -2.84 -11.75
CA PHE A 6 13.35 -3.51 -11.45
C PHE A 6 13.61 -4.98 -11.10
N VAL A 7 13.10 -5.38 -9.95
CA VAL A 7 13.13 -6.78 -9.46
C VAL A 7 11.70 -7.31 -9.51
N LYS A 8 11.45 -8.25 -10.42
CA LYS A 8 10.14 -8.89 -10.58
C LYS A 8 9.67 -9.50 -9.25
N GLY A 9 8.46 -9.14 -8.84
CA GLY A 9 7.84 -9.63 -7.62
C GLY A 9 8.34 -9.00 -6.31
N ALA A 10 9.21 -7.97 -6.38
CA ALA A 10 9.51 -7.14 -5.22
C ALA A 10 8.35 -6.16 -4.93
N ASN A 11 8.39 -5.51 -3.80
CA ASN A 11 7.40 -4.55 -3.34
C ASN A 11 8.04 -3.16 -3.15
N PRO A 12 7.62 -2.11 -3.87
CA PRO A 12 6.41 -1.99 -4.71
C PRO A 12 6.32 -3.02 -5.82
N TYR A 13 5.10 -3.53 -6.08
CA TYR A 13 4.93 -4.62 -7.05
C TYR A 13 4.85 -4.16 -8.51
N MET A 14 4.62 -2.88 -8.74
CA MET A 14 4.76 -2.23 -10.04
C MET A 14 6.20 -1.73 -10.24
N PRO A 15 6.62 -1.39 -11.47
CA PRO A 15 7.92 -0.78 -11.71
C PRO A 15 8.14 0.46 -10.84
N LEU A 16 9.40 0.74 -10.42
CA LEU A 16 9.69 1.86 -9.51
C LEU A 16 9.36 3.24 -10.09
N TRP A 17 9.18 3.35 -11.40
CA TRP A 17 8.75 4.56 -12.09
C TRP A 17 7.22 4.74 -12.13
N GLU A 18 6.46 3.72 -11.72
CA GLU A 18 5.00 3.76 -11.71
C GLU A 18 4.48 4.17 -10.33
N HIS A 19 3.54 5.10 -10.33
CA HIS A 19 2.97 5.65 -9.12
C HIS A 19 1.44 5.57 -9.17
N VAL A 20 0.92 4.38 -8.85
CA VAL A 20 -0.52 4.09 -8.80
C VAL A 20 -0.91 3.81 -7.34
N PRO A 21 -1.20 4.85 -6.55
CA PRO A 21 -1.78 4.69 -5.21
C PRO A 21 -3.27 4.36 -5.28
N ASP A 22 -3.89 4.22 -4.12
CA ASP A 22 -5.33 4.07 -3.93
C ASP A 22 -5.88 2.83 -4.68
N GLY A 23 -5.06 1.77 -4.76
CA GLY A 23 -5.32 0.61 -5.61
C GLY A 23 -6.51 -0.22 -5.16
N GLU A 24 -7.56 -0.29 -6.00
CA GLU A 24 -8.71 -1.20 -5.85
C GLU A 24 -8.46 -2.49 -6.63
N PRO A 25 -8.15 -3.61 -5.94
CA PRO A 25 -7.96 -4.90 -6.57
C PRO A 25 -9.30 -5.57 -6.86
N ARG A 26 -9.46 -6.06 -8.08
CA ARG A 26 -10.63 -6.82 -8.52
C ARG A 26 -10.20 -8.07 -9.29
N VAL A 27 -10.80 -9.20 -8.98
CA VAL A 27 -10.57 -10.45 -9.72
C VAL A 27 -11.68 -10.60 -10.75
N PHE A 28 -11.31 -10.59 -12.02
CA PHE A 28 -12.24 -10.77 -13.13
C PHE A 28 -11.79 -11.91 -14.04
N THR A 29 -12.76 -12.60 -14.62
CA THR A 29 -12.55 -13.56 -15.71
C THR A 29 -13.03 -12.94 -17.01
N TYR A 30 -12.12 -12.84 -17.97
CA TYR A 30 -12.45 -12.36 -19.32
C TYR A 30 -11.85 -13.30 -20.37
N ASN A 31 -12.66 -13.72 -21.33
CA ASN A 31 -12.26 -14.68 -22.39
C ASN A 31 -11.59 -15.97 -21.84
N GLY A 32 -12.05 -16.45 -20.67
CA GLY A 32 -11.53 -17.66 -20.04
C GLY A 32 -10.24 -17.48 -19.24
N GLU A 33 -9.67 -16.29 -19.18
CA GLU A 33 -8.51 -15.97 -18.34
C GLU A 33 -8.95 -15.19 -17.09
N THR A 34 -8.53 -15.65 -15.90
CA THR A 34 -8.79 -14.97 -14.63
C THR A 34 -7.55 -14.19 -14.21
N ARG A 35 -7.73 -12.90 -13.95
CA ARG A 35 -6.64 -11.99 -13.55
C ARG A 35 -7.07 -11.11 -12.37
N VAL A 36 -6.10 -10.66 -11.59
CA VAL A 36 -6.27 -9.54 -10.68
C VAL A 36 -6.04 -8.26 -11.45
N TYR A 37 -7.02 -7.39 -11.47
CA TYR A 37 -6.91 -6.03 -12.01
C TYR A 37 -6.77 -5.04 -10.85
N VAL A 38 -5.97 -4.00 -11.04
CA VAL A 38 -5.82 -2.90 -10.09
C VAL A 38 -6.10 -1.59 -10.81
N TYR A 39 -6.97 -0.81 -10.20
CA TYR A 39 -7.31 0.54 -10.62
C TYR A 39 -7.02 1.47 -9.44
N GLY A 40 -6.36 2.58 -9.70
CA GLY A 40 -5.99 3.53 -8.67
C GLY A 40 -5.83 4.92 -9.24
N SER A 41 -5.63 5.90 -8.39
CA SER A 41 -5.15 7.20 -8.81
C SER A 41 -3.82 7.04 -9.53
N HIS A 42 -3.42 8.05 -10.32
CA HIS A 42 -2.15 8.02 -11.03
C HIS A 42 -1.36 9.29 -10.67
N ASP A 43 -0.36 9.17 -9.80
CA ASP A 43 0.45 10.30 -9.31
C ASP A 43 1.42 10.79 -10.40
N THR A 44 0.93 11.57 -11.35
CA THR A 44 1.71 12.16 -12.45
C THR A 44 1.97 13.65 -12.26
N GLU A 45 1.16 14.33 -11.44
CA GLU A 45 1.35 15.73 -11.08
C GLU A 45 2.28 15.82 -9.87
N ARG A 46 3.46 16.39 -10.04
CA ARG A 46 4.53 16.40 -9.02
C ARG A 46 4.36 17.43 -7.91
N THR A 47 3.31 18.20 -7.95
CA THR A 47 3.03 19.31 -7.02
C THR A 47 1.68 19.23 -6.35
N GLU A 48 0.90 18.20 -6.69
CA GLU A 48 -0.40 17.89 -6.10
C GLU A 48 -0.72 16.39 -6.23
N TYR A 49 -1.72 15.92 -5.50
CA TYR A 49 -2.17 14.53 -5.56
C TYR A 49 -2.71 14.15 -6.93
N CYS A 50 -2.37 12.93 -7.35
CA CYS A 50 -2.94 12.23 -8.48
C CYS A 50 -2.57 12.84 -9.85
N GLY A 51 -3.36 12.55 -10.87
CA GLY A 51 -3.16 12.99 -12.24
C GLY A 51 -4.47 13.05 -13.01
N LYS A 52 -4.38 13.12 -14.34
CA LYS A 52 -5.52 13.37 -15.23
C LYS A 52 -6.03 12.12 -15.93
N ASP A 53 -5.47 10.98 -15.60
CA ASP A 53 -5.87 9.69 -16.14
C ASP A 53 -5.81 8.59 -15.08
N TYR A 54 -6.45 7.47 -15.39
CA TYR A 54 -6.22 6.20 -14.72
C TYR A 54 -5.60 5.22 -15.68
N VAL A 55 -4.69 4.40 -15.16
CA VAL A 55 -4.11 3.27 -15.86
C VAL A 55 -4.63 1.96 -15.26
N ALA A 56 -4.86 0.96 -16.09
CA ALA A 56 -5.23 -0.37 -15.62
C ALA A 56 -4.01 -1.28 -15.63
N TRP A 57 -3.73 -1.91 -14.50
CA TRP A 57 -2.71 -2.95 -14.36
C TRP A 57 -3.35 -4.29 -14.03
N SER A 58 -2.79 -5.39 -14.50
CA SER A 58 -3.26 -6.72 -14.10
C SER A 58 -2.15 -7.75 -14.02
N ALA A 59 -2.36 -8.76 -13.19
CA ALA A 59 -1.53 -9.96 -13.12
C ALA A 59 -2.40 -11.21 -13.21
N PRO A 60 -1.91 -12.32 -13.81
CA PRO A 60 -2.64 -13.58 -13.76
C PRO A 60 -2.76 -14.07 -12.32
N VAL A 61 -3.90 -14.66 -11.94
CA VAL A 61 -4.10 -15.20 -10.58
C VAL A 61 -3.10 -16.30 -10.21
N THR A 62 -2.39 -16.86 -11.18
CA THR A 62 -1.35 -17.88 -10.99
C THR A 62 0.03 -17.29 -10.71
N ASP A 63 0.26 -15.99 -10.99
CA ASP A 63 1.55 -15.33 -10.76
C ASP A 63 1.37 -13.83 -10.50
N LEU A 64 1.26 -13.44 -9.23
CA LEU A 64 1.15 -12.05 -8.79
C LEU A 64 2.48 -11.25 -8.91
N THR A 65 3.47 -11.81 -9.54
CA THR A 65 4.72 -11.10 -9.89
C THR A 65 4.75 -10.66 -11.36
N ASP A 66 3.75 -11.08 -12.17
CA ASP A 66 3.69 -10.83 -13.62
C ASP A 66 2.68 -9.74 -13.96
N TRP A 67 2.97 -8.52 -13.52
CA TRP A 67 2.12 -7.35 -13.74
C TRP A 67 2.29 -6.79 -15.15
N HIS A 68 1.16 -6.53 -15.79
CA HIS A 68 1.06 -5.96 -17.14
C HIS A 68 0.25 -4.65 -17.10
N CYS A 69 0.80 -3.60 -17.71
CA CYS A 69 0.10 -2.33 -17.92
C CYS A 69 -0.75 -2.39 -19.19
N HIS A 70 -2.04 -2.14 -19.08
CA HIS A 70 -2.96 -2.02 -20.23
C HIS A 70 -3.00 -0.60 -20.81
N GLY A 71 -2.30 0.35 -20.16
CA GLY A 71 -2.32 1.75 -20.53
C GLY A 71 -3.50 2.52 -19.89
N ILE A 72 -3.76 3.70 -20.43
CA ILE A 72 -4.82 4.59 -19.94
C ILE A 72 -6.19 3.95 -20.17
N CYS A 73 -6.96 3.79 -19.09
CA CYS A 73 -8.29 3.20 -19.12
C CYS A 73 -9.42 4.24 -19.00
N TYR A 74 -9.14 5.43 -18.44
CA TYR A 74 -10.09 6.54 -18.32
C TYR A 74 -9.36 7.89 -18.24
N GLN A 75 -10.00 8.94 -18.78
CA GLN A 75 -9.61 10.33 -18.64
C GLN A 75 -10.87 11.19 -18.50
N ALA A 76 -10.85 12.18 -17.59
CA ALA A 76 -11.94 13.14 -17.49
C ALA A 76 -12.05 13.97 -18.77
N ALA A 77 -13.28 14.17 -19.27
CA ALA A 77 -13.53 14.90 -20.51
C ALA A 77 -13.05 16.36 -20.47
N ASP A 78 -13.04 16.96 -19.29
CA ASP A 78 -12.56 18.33 -19.05
C ASP A 78 -11.08 18.42 -18.67
N GLY A 79 -10.37 17.26 -18.60
CA GLY A 79 -8.98 17.17 -18.20
C GLY A 79 -8.73 17.48 -16.71
N SER A 80 -9.75 17.33 -15.87
CA SER A 80 -9.61 17.53 -14.42
C SER A 80 -8.79 16.41 -13.77
N ILE A 81 -8.25 16.71 -12.58
CA ILE A 81 -7.54 15.73 -11.75
C ILE A 81 -8.52 14.67 -11.24
N LEU A 82 -8.10 13.41 -11.32
CA LEU A 82 -8.84 12.22 -10.94
C LEU A 82 -8.30 11.65 -9.63
N TYR A 83 -9.18 11.48 -8.64
CA TYR A 83 -8.83 10.82 -7.36
C TYR A 83 -9.20 9.34 -7.39
N ALA A 84 -9.26 8.67 -6.24
CA ALA A 84 -9.43 7.23 -6.15
C ALA A 84 -10.66 6.68 -6.89
N PRO A 85 -10.50 5.74 -7.85
CA PRO A 85 -11.60 5.08 -8.55
C PRO A 85 -11.99 3.76 -7.90
N ASP A 86 -13.14 3.21 -8.32
CA ASP A 86 -13.46 1.79 -8.16
C ASP A 86 -14.02 1.21 -9.46
N VAL A 87 -13.89 -0.10 -9.64
CA VAL A 87 -14.44 -0.83 -10.79
C VAL A 87 -15.18 -2.07 -10.33
N VAL A 88 -16.41 -2.25 -10.81
CA VAL A 88 -17.21 -3.45 -10.57
C VAL A 88 -17.73 -4.03 -11.87
N GLN A 89 -18.02 -5.33 -11.87
CA GLN A 89 -18.71 -6.01 -12.97
C GLN A 89 -20.17 -6.28 -12.59
N LYS A 90 -21.11 -5.94 -13.48
CA LYS A 90 -22.51 -6.35 -13.39
C LYS A 90 -22.96 -6.92 -14.74
N GLY A 91 -23.28 -8.20 -14.78
CA GLY A 91 -23.47 -8.92 -16.03
C GLY A 91 -22.18 -8.95 -16.87
N ASP A 92 -22.31 -8.61 -18.15
CA ASP A 92 -21.18 -8.58 -19.11
C ASP A 92 -20.53 -7.19 -19.22
N THR A 93 -20.84 -6.26 -18.31
CA THR A 93 -20.37 -4.87 -18.36
C THR A 93 -19.55 -4.54 -17.12
N TRP A 94 -18.43 -3.86 -17.34
CA TRP A 94 -17.61 -3.27 -16.26
C TRP A 94 -17.98 -1.79 -16.09
N TYR A 95 -18.13 -1.37 -14.85
CA TYR A 95 -18.48 -0.02 -14.45
C TYR A 95 -17.37 0.57 -13.60
N MET A 96 -16.79 1.68 -14.07
CA MET A 96 -15.79 2.44 -13.32
C MET A 96 -16.45 3.66 -12.67
N TYR A 97 -16.27 3.80 -11.38
CA TYR A 97 -16.64 4.99 -10.63
C TYR A 97 -15.41 5.90 -10.55
N ALA A 98 -15.38 6.91 -11.40
CA ALA A 98 -14.29 7.85 -11.56
C ALA A 98 -14.52 9.09 -10.70
N ALA A 99 -13.53 9.47 -9.90
CA ALA A 99 -13.60 10.62 -9.00
C ALA A 99 -13.02 11.88 -9.68
N ASP A 100 -13.82 12.49 -10.56
CA ASP A 100 -13.48 13.69 -11.32
C ASP A 100 -13.38 14.92 -10.40
N CYS A 101 -12.70 15.96 -10.87
CA CYS A 101 -12.53 17.25 -10.17
C CYS A 101 -12.04 17.06 -8.72
N LYS A 102 -10.99 16.26 -8.53
CA LYS A 102 -10.45 15.96 -7.20
C LYS A 102 -11.49 15.35 -6.25
N GLY A 103 -12.31 14.45 -6.78
CA GLY A 103 -13.34 13.73 -6.02
C GLY A 103 -14.60 14.53 -5.69
N SER A 104 -14.75 15.76 -6.20
CA SER A 104 -15.97 16.53 -5.99
C SER A 104 -17.13 16.12 -6.88
N ARG A 105 -16.86 15.30 -7.92
CA ARG A 105 -17.84 14.79 -8.88
C ARG A 105 -17.51 13.34 -9.19
N ILE A 106 -18.43 12.43 -8.89
CA ILE A 106 -18.27 11.00 -9.20
C ILE A 106 -19.04 10.66 -10.45
N MET A 107 -18.31 10.13 -11.43
CA MET A 107 -18.88 9.67 -12.71
C MET A 107 -18.90 8.15 -12.72
N VAL A 108 -19.93 7.53 -13.27
CA VAL A 108 -19.91 6.11 -13.63
C VAL A 108 -19.75 5.99 -15.14
N ALA A 109 -18.69 5.32 -15.58
CA ALA A 109 -18.38 5.02 -16.97
C ALA A 109 -18.39 3.51 -17.18
N ARG A 110 -18.57 3.03 -18.42
CA ARG A 110 -18.73 1.61 -18.72
C ARG A 110 -17.75 1.12 -19.77
N SER A 111 -17.46 -0.18 -19.72
CA SER A 111 -16.59 -0.87 -20.69
C SER A 111 -17.07 -2.30 -20.94
N GLU A 112 -16.73 -2.84 -22.12
CA GLU A 112 -16.91 -4.26 -22.47
C GLU A 112 -15.71 -5.13 -22.09
N THR A 113 -14.65 -4.51 -21.56
CA THR A 113 -13.44 -5.21 -21.09
C THR A 113 -13.05 -4.72 -19.69
N PRO A 114 -12.41 -5.55 -18.87
CA PRO A 114 -12.01 -5.13 -17.53
C PRO A 114 -10.94 -4.01 -17.51
N TRP A 115 -10.17 -3.85 -18.57
CA TRP A 115 -9.11 -2.83 -18.65
C TRP A 115 -9.52 -1.53 -19.37
N GLY A 116 -10.81 -1.39 -19.74
CA GLY A 116 -11.29 -0.21 -20.46
C GLY A 116 -11.10 -0.31 -22.00
N PRO A 117 -11.19 0.82 -22.75
CA PRO A 117 -11.49 2.15 -22.21
C PRO A 117 -12.90 2.22 -21.59
N PHE A 118 -13.01 2.97 -20.49
CA PHE A 118 -14.29 3.27 -19.87
C PHE A 118 -14.85 4.54 -20.51
N THR A 119 -16.06 4.45 -21.05
CA THR A 119 -16.70 5.49 -21.86
C THR A 119 -18.10 5.84 -21.35
N ASP A 120 -18.74 6.82 -21.99
CA ASP A 120 -20.09 7.29 -21.71
C ASP A 120 -20.32 7.63 -20.22
N PRO A 121 -19.49 8.49 -19.60
CA PRO A 121 -19.60 8.80 -18.20
C PRO A 121 -20.93 9.51 -17.86
N VAL A 122 -21.59 9.05 -16.82
CA VAL A 122 -22.82 9.64 -16.26
C VAL A 122 -22.51 10.08 -14.83
N GLN A 123 -22.92 11.29 -14.46
CA GLN A 123 -22.75 11.78 -13.10
C GLN A 123 -23.63 10.99 -12.13
N THR A 124 -23.06 10.57 -11.02
CA THR A 124 -23.74 9.85 -9.94
C THR A 124 -24.21 10.78 -8.83
N GLU A 125 -24.98 10.24 -7.88
CA GLU A 125 -25.31 10.92 -6.62
C GLU A 125 -24.30 10.62 -5.50
N LEU A 126 -23.19 9.92 -5.81
CA LEU A 126 -22.15 9.55 -4.85
C LEU A 126 -21.20 10.69 -4.58
N GLY A 127 -20.45 10.58 -3.49
CA GLY A 127 -19.40 11.53 -3.10
C GLY A 127 -18.03 10.89 -3.07
N PHE A 128 -17.09 11.57 -2.44
CA PHE A 128 -15.66 11.34 -2.40
C PHE A 128 -15.26 9.90 -2.07
N ASP A 129 -14.25 9.36 -2.74
CA ASP A 129 -13.69 8.02 -2.58
C ASP A 129 -14.77 6.92 -2.63
N PRO A 130 -15.45 6.76 -3.77
CA PRO A 130 -16.51 5.78 -3.90
C PRO A 130 -15.97 4.35 -3.95
N GLY A 131 -16.59 3.46 -3.18
CA GLY A 131 -16.42 2.02 -3.31
C GLY A 131 -17.77 1.36 -3.57
N VAL A 132 -17.83 0.37 -4.47
CA VAL A 132 -19.08 -0.25 -4.89
C VAL A 132 -19.01 -1.77 -4.75
N LEU A 133 -20.12 -2.36 -4.34
CA LEU A 133 -20.30 -3.81 -4.21
C LEU A 133 -21.53 -4.24 -5.02
N VAL A 134 -21.32 -5.12 -5.99
CA VAL A 134 -22.39 -5.90 -6.60
C VAL A 134 -22.58 -7.18 -5.78
N ASP A 135 -23.74 -7.31 -5.15
CA ASP A 135 -24.04 -8.46 -4.29
C ASP A 135 -24.47 -9.69 -5.08
N ASP A 136 -24.47 -10.86 -4.45
CA ASP A 136 -24.83 -12.14 -5.05
C ASP A 136 -26.25 -12.19 -5.60
N ASP A 137 -27.15 -11.35 -5.07
CA ASP A 137 -28.54 -11.21 -5.54
C ASP A 137 -28.72 -10.15 -6.64
N GLY A 138 -27.61 -9.55 -7.10
CA GLY A 138 -27.57 -8.53 -8.15
C GLY A 138 -27.86 -7.10 -7.67
N ARG A 139 -28.20 -6.90 -6.40
CA ARG A 139 -28.28 -5.54 -5.82
C ARG A 139 -26.90 -4.90 -5.75
N VAL A 140 -26.89 -3.58 -5.83
CA VAL A 140 -25.65 -2.80 -5.84
C VAL A 140 -25.65 -1.85 -4.66
N TYR A 141 -24.57 -1.87 -3.91
CA TYR A 141 -24.35 -1.01 -2.75
C TYR A 141 -23.15 -0.12 -2.98
N ALA A 142 -23.29 1.16 -2.69
CA ALA A 142 -22.20 2.13 -2.75
C ALA A 142 -21.85 2.68 -1.36
N TYR A 143 -20.58 2.96 -1.17
CA TYR A 143 -20.01 3.48 0.08
C TYR A 143 -19.05 4.60 -0.29
N TRP A 144 -19.05 5.73 0.42
CA TRP A 144 -18.22 6.88 0.10
C TRP A 144 -18.05 7.81 1.30
N GLY A 145 -17.16 8.78 1.17
CA GLY A 145 -17.07 9.87 2.11
C GLY A 145 -15.66 10.41 2.35
N PHE A 146 -15.63 11.61 2.87
CA PHE A 146 -14.45 12.26 3.43
C PHE A 146 -14.80 12.80 4.80
N CYS A 147 -14.09 12.37 5.83
CA CYS A 147 -14.38 12.56 7.26
C CYS A 147 -15.73 11.97 7.71
N LYS A 148 -16.77 12.03 6.90
CA LYS A 148 -18.09 11.44 7.13
C LYS A 148 -18.33 10.31 6.16
N SER A 149 -18.75 9.16 6.67
CA SER A 149 -19.08 8.01 5.84
C SER A 149 -20.54 8.02 5.40
N TYR A 150 -20.80 7.46 4.23
CA TYR A 150 -22.12 7.28 3.67
C TYR A 150 -22.22 5.89 3.05
N CYS A 151 -23.42 5.32 3.00
CA CYS A 151 -23.70 4.16 2.16
C CYS A 151 -25.17 4.14 1.72
N ALA A 152 -25.43 3.49 0.58
CA ALA A 152 -26.76 3.34 0.02
C ALA A 152 -26.85 2.14 -0.93
N GLU A 153 -28.06 1.67 -1.22
CA GLU A 153 -28.36 0.82 -2.37
C GLU A 153 -28.51 1.72 -3.62
N LEU A 154 -27.95 1.31 -4.74
CA LEU A 154 -28.12 2.00 -6.03
C LEU A 154 -29.30 1.42 -6.81
N ASN A 155 -29.89 2.25 -7.67
CA ASN A 155 -30.84 1.81 -8.68
C ASN A 155 -30.13 1.04 -9.82
N GLU A 156 -30.90 0.44 -10.72
CA GLU A 156 -30.37 -0.33 -11.87
C GLU A 156 -29.52 0.48 -12.84
N ASP A 157 -29.64 1.82 -12.81
CA ASP A 157 -28.84 2.74 -13.62
C ASP A 157 -27.38 2.87 -13.16
N MET A 158 -27.00 2.24 -12.03
CA MET A 158 -25.68 2.29 -11.43
C MET A 158 -25.21 3.70 -10.99
N ALA A 159 -26.10 4.69 -11.01
CA ALA A 159 -25.76 6.11 -10.80
C ALA A 159 -26.56 6.76 -9.66
N THR A 160 -27.84 6.41 -9.53
CA THR A 160 -28.74 7.07 -8.59
C THR A 160 -29.00 6.23 -7.35
N ILE A 161 -29.22 6.91 -6.21
CA ILE A 161 -29.49 6.28 -4.93
C ILE A 161 -30.95 5.82 -4.86
N LYS A 162 -31.17 4.59 -4.46
CA LYS A 162 -32.51 4.04 -4.23
C LYS A 162 -33.16 4.73 -3.04
N ALA A 163 -34.35 5.24 -3.25
CA ALA A 163 -35.09 6.01 -2.25
C ALA A 163 -35.19 5.29 -0.90
N GLY A 164 -34.88 6.00 0.19
CA GLY A 164 -34.96 5.50 1.57
C GLY A 164 -33.82 4.61 2.03
N THR A 165 -32.79 4.37 1.19
CA THR A 165 -31.67 3.49 1.53
C THR A 165 -30.43 4.23 2.03
N LEU A 166 -30.31 5.54 1.78
CA LEU A 166 -29.17 6.34 2.22
C LEU A 166 -28.98 6.24 3.76
N ARG A 167 -27.75 5.99 4.17
CA ARG A 167 -27.29 6.05 5.56
C ARG A 167 -26.16 7.05 5.67
N GLU A 168 -26.25 7.94 6.63
CA GLU A 168 -25.20 8.88 7.01
C GLU A 168 -24.48 8.38 8.26
N ASN A 169 -23.16 8.49 8.26
CA ASN A 169 -22.28 8.02 9.34
C ASN A 169 -22.53 6.57 9.77
N PRO A 170 -22.64 5.60 8.85
CA PRO A 170 -22.72 4.18 9.22
C PRO A 170 -21.49 3.76 10.03
N ILE A 171 -20.34 4.39 9.81
CA ILE A 171 -19.15 4.35 10.64
C ILE A 171 -18.94 5.74 11.25
N PRO A 172 -18.64 5.85 12.57
CA PRO A 172 -18.43 7.13 13.22
C PRO A 172 -17.37 7.97 12.50
N HIS A 173 -17.64 9.25 12.26
CA HIS A 173 -16.74 10.14 11.57
C HIS A 173 -15.54 10.56 12.42
N CYS A 174 -14.41 10.84 11.80
CA CYS A 174 -13.24 11.37 12.48
C CYS A 174 -13.43 12.84 12.87
N ARG A 175 -12.70 13.27 13.89
CA ARG A 175 -12.58 14.69 14.22
C ARG A 175 -11.73 15.37 13.14
N ALA A 176 -12.29 16.36 12.45
CA ALA A 176 -11.56 17.15 11.48
C ALA A 176 -10.86 18.34 12.14
N GLN A 177 -9.74 18.78 11.61
CA GLN A 177 -9.02 19.97 12.12
C GLN A 177 -9.90 21.23 12.14
N TRP A 178 -10.81 21.33 11.17
CA TRP A 178 -11.76 22.44 11.04
C TRP A 178 -13.05 22.27 11.87
N SER A 179 -13.24 21.12 12.48
CA SER A 179 -14.38 20.82 13.35
C SER A 179 -13.90 19.99 14.55
N PRO A 180 -13.08 20.58 15.46
CA PRO A 180 -12.43 19.84 16.54
C PRO A 180 -13.39 19.26 17.56
N ASP A 181 -14.60 19.83 17.68
CA ASP A 181 -15.61 19.40 18.64
C ASP A 181 -16.61 18.36 18.10
N ASP A 182 -16.48 18.04 16.77
CA ASP A 182 -17.36 17.11 16.06
C ASP A 182 -16.54 15.92 15.53
N GLY A 183 -16.74 14.74 16.05
CA GLY A 183 -16.06 13.53 15.65
C GLY A 183 -15.83 12.54 16.77
N CYS A 184 -15.55 11.29 16.42
CA CYS A 184 -15.32 10.24 17.38
C CYS A 184 -13.89 10.27 17.97
N GLU A 185 -13.75 9.71 19.15
CA GLU A 185 -12.47 9.41 19.80
C GLU A 185 -12.19 7.90 19.82
N GLY A 186 -13.04 7.12 19.16
CA GLY A 186 -12.97 5.67 19.10
C GLY A 186 -11.92 5.15 18.13
N ARG A 187 -11.85 3.83 18.05
CA ARG A 187 -10.96 3.12 17.11
C ARG A 187 -11.48 3.19 15.68
N GLU A 188 -12.78 3.34 15.51
CA GLU A 188 -13.50 3.22 14.25
C GLU A 188 -13.44 4.47 13.38
N CYS A 189 -12.91 5.56 13.85
CA CYS A 189 -12.97 6.87 13.20
C CYS A 189 -12.72 6.83 11.69
N PHE A 190 -13.80 6.90 10.90
CA PHE A 190 -13.75 6.95 9.45
C PHE A 190 -13.07 8.24 8.99
N PHE A 191 -12.15 8.11 8.05
CA PHE A 191 -11.53 9.26 7.37
C PHE A 191 -11.90 9.31 5.89
N GLU A 192 -11.54 8.28 5.10
CA GLU A 192 -11.76 8.20 3.65
C GLU A 192 -11.59 6.77 3.13
N ALA A 193 -11.42 6.58 1.82
CA ALA A 193 -10.98 5.32 1.22
C ALA A 193 -11.99 4.18 1.36
N SER A 194 -13.23 4.42 0.96
CA SER A 194 -14.29 3.42 1.09
C SER A 194 -14.11 2.25 0.13
N SER A 195 -13.99 1.04 0.64
CA SER A 195 -13.87 -0.16 -0.18
C SER A 195 -14.66 -1.34 0.42
N PRO A 196 -15.86 -1.62 -0.11
CA PRO A 196 -16.68 -2.73 0.36
C PRO A 196 -16.26 -4.07 -0.23
N ARG A 197 -16.39 -5.13 0.59
CA ARG A 197 -16.20 -6.52 0.15
C ARG A 197 -17.27 -7.42 0.79
N LYS A 198 -17.50 -8.57 0.18
CA LYS A 198 -18.26 -9.67 0.81
C LYS A 198 -17.30 -10.81 1.11
N ILE A 199 -17.06 -11.12 2.40
CA ILE A 199 -16.07 -12.07 2.88
C ILE A 199 -16.75 -13.04 3.84
N PHE A 200 -16.69 -14.35 3.56
CA PHE A 200 -17.36 -15.39 4.33
C PHE A 200 -18.87 -15.12 4.53
N GLY A 201 -19.52 -14.54 3.50
CA GLY A 201 -20.94 -14.19 3.54
C GLY A 201 -21.29 -12.97 4.40
N LYS A 202 -20.30 -12.24 4.90
CA LYS A 202 -20.45 -10.99 5.64
C LYS A 202 -20.06 -9.80 4.79
N TYR A 203 -20.68 -8.67 5.04
CA TYR A 203 -20.27 -7.39 4.46
C TYR A 203 -19.11 -6.85 5.25
N VAL A 204 -18.08 -6.43 4.56
CA VAL A 204 -16.86 -5.85 5.14
C VAL A 204 -16.63 -4.49 4.52
N TYR A 205 -16.60 -3.46 5.34
CA TYR A 205 -16.32 -2.09 4.93
C TYR A 205 -14.87 -1.76 5.31
N ILE A 206 -14.00 -1.74 4.32
CA ILE A 206 -12.59 -1.37 4.45
C ILE A 206 -12.49 0.13 4.23
N TYR A 207 -11.65 0.82 5.02
CA TYR A 207 -11.50 2.27 4.95
C TYR A 207 -10.19 2.73 5.61
N SER A 208 -9.75 3.94 5.25
CA SER A 208 -8.71 4.65 5.99
C SER A 208 -9.31 5.22 7.27
N ARG A 209 -8.75 4.84 8.42
CA ARG A 209 -9.15 5.44 9.69
C ARG A 209 -8.18 6.52 10.13
N ARG A 210 -8.67 7.49 10.86
CA ARG A 210 -7.86 8.54 11.44
C ARG A 210 -7.67 8.29 12.94
N VAL A 211 -6.41 8.23 13.36
CA VAL A 211 -6.01 8.24 14.75
C VAL A 211 -5.66 9.68 15.10
N ASN A 212 -6.51 10.35 15.86
CA ASN A 212 -6.35 11.76 16.21
C ASN A 212 -6.06 12.00 17.70
N HIS A 213 -5.65 10.95 18.41
CA HIS A 213 -5.22 11.00 19.79
C HIS A 213 -4.20 9.89 20.08
N HIS A 214 -3.53 9.98 21.23
CA HIS A 214 -2.61 8.94 21.65
C HIS A 214 -3.31 7.60 21.84
N VAL A 215 -2.82 6.59 21.12
CA VAL A 215 -3.24 5.19 21.25
C VAL A 215 -2.05 4.40 21.78
N PRO A 216 -1.95 4.15 23.10
CA PRO A 216 -0.77 3.54 23.73
C PRO A 216 -0.36 2.20 23.09
N GLU A 217 -1.35 1.40 22.71
CA GLU A 217 -1.13 0.09 22.09
C GLU A 217 -0.46 0.16 20.69
N LEU A 218 -0.57 1.31 20.06
CA LEU A 218 0.02 1.55 18.73
C LEU A 218 1.24 2.47 18.81
N GLY A 219 1.54 3.10 19.94
CA GLY A 219 2.60 4.09 20.08
C GLY A 219 2.39 5.34 19.22
N VAL A 220 1.19 5.60 18.71
CA VAL A 220 0.88 6.75 17.85
C VAL A 220 0.41 7.92 18.70
N TYR A 221 1.01 9.08 18.52
CA TYR A 221 0.78 10.25 19.36
C TYR A 221 -0.03 11.36 18.70
N GLU A 222 -0.11 11.38 17.36
CA GLU A 222 -0.71 12.49 16.63
C GLU A 222 -1.65 12.02 15.53
N ASP A 223 -2.29 12.94 14.85
CA ASP A 223 -3.12 12.75 13.70
C ASP A 223 -2.44 11.83 12.66
N CYS A 224 -2.90 10.59 12.57
CA CYS A 224 -2.38 9.61 11.65
C CYS A 224 -3.50 8.99 10.83
N ASN A 225 -3.43 9.07 9.51
CA ASN A 225 -4.33 8.43 8.55
C ASN A 225 -3.63 7.34 7.72
N GLY A 226 -2.57 6.77 8.27
CA GLY A 226 -1.80 5.68 7.64
C GLY A 226 -2.37 4.28 7.83
N PHE A 227 -3.47 4.11 8.57
CA PHE A 227 -4.09 2.82 8.84
C PHE A 227 -5.21 2.50 7.85
N LEU A 228 -5.14 1.33 7.23
CA LEU A 228 -6.25 0.70 6.54
C LEU A 228 -6.93 -0.28 7.50
N SER A 229 -8.21 -0.04 7.78
CA SER A 229 -8.98 -0.74 8.81
C SER A 229 -10.29 -1.26 8.24
N TYR A 230 -11.05 -2.02 9.02
CA TYR A 230 -12.34 -2.51 8.55
C TYR A 230 -13.37 -2.65 9.66
N MET A 231 -14.63 -2.51 9.25
CA MET A 231 -15.83 -2.92 9.98
C MET A 231 -16.46 -4.11 9.26
N TRP A 232 -17.23 -4.92 9.96
CA TRP A 232 -17.98 -6.03 9.37
C TRP A 232 -19.43 -6.03 9.86
N SER A 233 -20.34 -6.59 9.06
CA SER A 233 -21.77 -6.68 9.37
C SER A 233 -22.44 -7.85 8.68
N ASP A 234 -23.61 -8.28 9.20
CA ASP A 234 -24.53 -9.19 8.54
C ASP A 234 -25.39 -8.48 7.48
N ARG A 235 -25.41 -7.16 7.46
CA ARG A 235 -26.24 -6.33 6.60
C ARG A 235 -25.41 -5.29 5.85
N PRO A 236 -25.75 -4.97 4.59
CA PRO A 236 -24.91 -4.09 3.77
C PRO A 236 -24.89 -2.63 4.21
N LEU A 237 -25.92 -2.12 4.85
CA LEU A 237 -26.08 -0.69 5.09
C LEU A 237 -26.02 -0.29 6.58
N ASP A 238 -26.02 -1.25 7.50
CA ASP A 238 -26.05 -0.96 8.95
C ASP A 238 -25.52 -2.15 9.77
N GLY A 239 -25.46 -1.99 11.10
CA GLY A 239 -25.05 -3.05 12.03
C GLY A 239 -23.53 -3.28 12.06
N TRP A 240 -22.75 -2.31 11.66
CA TRP A 240 -21.31 -2.39 11.58
C TRP A 240 -20.65 -2.59 12.95
N GLN A 241 -19.72 -3.52 13.01
CA GLN A 241 -18.93 -3.87 14.17
C GLN A 241 -17.44 -3.75 13.85
N TRP A 242 -16.66 -3.29 14.82
CA TRP A 242 -15.21 -3.15 14.66
C TRP A 242 -14.53 -4.49 14.34
N GLY A 243 -13.79 -4.52 13.24
CA GLY A 243 -12.99 -5.66 12.81
C GLY A 243 -11.55 -5.59 13.31
N GLY A 244 -10.82 -4.58 12.90
CA GLY A 244 -9.42 -4.39 13.22
C GLY A 244 -8.68 -3.57 12.16
N ASP A 245 -7.36 -3.57 12.25
CA ASP A 245 -6.44 -2.95 11.29
C ASP A 245 -5.84 -4.02 10.36
N ILE A 246 -5.72 -3.70 9.06
CA ILE A 246 -5.20 -4.61 8.04
C ILE A 246 -3.77 -4.26 7.66
N SER A 247 -3.50 -2.99 7.38
CA SER A 247 -2.18 -2.48 7.02
C SER A 247 -1.91 -1.12 7.63
N PHE A 248 -0.62 -0.77 7.72
CA PHE A 248 -0.15 0.55 8.11
C PHE A 248 0.99 0.95 7.18
N ASN A 249 0.86 2.06 6.45
CA ASN A 249 1.86 2.46 5.47
C ASN A 249 3.05 3.23 6.06
N GLY A 250 3.08 3.45 7.36
CA GLY A 250 4.23 3.99 8.10
C GLY A 250 5.27 2.95 8.53
N GLY A 251 5.18 1.73 8.02
CA GLY A 251 6.09 0.63 8.37
C GLY A 251 5.82 0.07 9.77
N GLU A 252 6.85 0.01 10.62
CA GLU A 252 6.71 -0.40 12.02
C GLU A 252 6.59 0.83 12.92
N ILE A 253 5.90 0.68 14.03
CA ILE A 253 5.87 1.66 15.10
C ILE A 253 6.85 1.20 16.18
N LEU A 254 7.96 1.93 16.31
CA LEU A 254 8.95 1.71 17.35
C LEU A 254 8.61 2.59 18.56
N THR A 255 8.44 1.96 19.71
CA THR A 255 8.13 2.69 20.95
C THR A 255 9.42 2.88 21.76
N ASP A 256 9.74 4.11 22.12
CA ASP A 256 10.87 4.44 22.98
C ASP A 256 10.58 4.13 24.48
N ALA A 257 11.55 4.44 25.33
CA ALA A 257 11.43 4.18 26.77
C ALA A 257 10.35 5.04 27.47
N GLU A 258 10.01 6.16 26.88
CA GLU A 258 8.97 7.10 27.34
C GLU A 258 7.57 6.73 26.78
N GLY A 259 7.47 5.70 25.92
CA GLY A 259 6.24 5.25 25.30
C GLY A 259 5.86 6.03 24.04
N MET A 260 6.76 6.88 23.51
CA MET A 260 6.55 7.60 22.27
C MET A 260 6.79 6.70 21.07
N GLY A 261 5.87 6.70 20.12
CA GLY A 261 5.99 5.95 18.87
C GLY A 261 6.68 6.76 17.78
N THR A 262 7.66 6.11 17.10
CA THR A 262 8.25 6.60 15.86
C THR A 262 8.03 5.57 14.76
N MET A 263 7.66 6.04 13.57
CA MET A 263 7.43 5.18 12.41
C MET A 263 8.73 4.92 11.66
N THR A 264 8.85 3.73 11.09
CA THR A 264 10.04 3.34 10.32
C THR A 264 9.93 3.67 8.84
N PHE A 265 8.84 4.32 8.45
CA PHE A 265 8.59 4.80 7.09
C PHE A 265 7.71 6.05 7.10
N ARG A 266 7.63 6.78 5.99
CA ARG A 266 6.69 7.89 5.84
C ARG A 266 5.25 7.34 5.75
N TRP A 267 4.35 7.87 6.56
CA TRP A 267 2.93 7.49 6.58
C TRP A 267 2.04 8.58 5.99
N GLY A 268 0.82 8.22 5.62
CA GLY A 268 -0.26 9.13 5.28
C GLY A 268 -1.15 8.59 4.16
N ASN A 269 -2.40 9.02 4.17
CA ASN A 269 -3.41 8.80 3.13
C ASN A 269 -3.48 7.35 2.65
N ASN A 270 -3.42 6.38 3.58
CA ASN A 270 -3.43 4.97 3.21
C ASN A 270 -4.79 4.60 2.62
N HIS A 271 -4.79 4.19 1.37
CA HIS A 271 -5.97 3.75 0.64
C HIS A 271 -5.67 2.44 -0.07
N GLY A 272 -6.62 1.54 -0.08
CA GLY A 272 -6.50 0.23 -0.70
C GLY A 272 -7.60 -0.72 -0.27
N SER A 273 -7.44 -1.99 -0.60
CA SER A 273 -8.44 -3.01 -0.31
C SER A 273 -7.83 -4.40 -0.17
N VAL A 274 -8.69 -5.40 0.00
CA VAL A 274 -8.30 -6.80 0.04
C VAL A 274 -8.96 -7.59 -1.09
N THR A 275 -8.30 -8.65 -1.54
CA THR A 275 -8.89 -9.64 -2.43
C THR A 275 -8.30 -11.02 -2.19
N GLU A 276 -9.08 -12.05 -2.51
CA GLU A 276 -8.62 -13.44 -2.48
C GLU A 276 -8.10 -13.84 -3.87
N VAL A 277 -6.94 -14.49 -3.89
CA VAL A 277 -6.35 -15.03 -5.10
C VAL A 277 -5.90 -16.46 -4.82
N ASN A 278 -6.53 -17.44 -5.46
CA ASN A 278 -6.22 -18.88 -5.31
C ASN A 278 -6.14 -19.34 -3.84
N GLY A 279 -7.08 -18.91 -3.00
CA GLY A 279 -7.17 -19.30 -1.60
C GLY A 279 -6.25 -18.53 -0.65
N GLN A 280 -5.47 -17.59 -1.14
CA GLN A 280 -4.68 -16.68 -0.33
C GLN A 280 -5.26 -15.27 -0.40
N TRP A 281 -5.45 -14.64 0.74
CA TRP A 281 -5.88 -13.25 0.84
C TRP A 281 -4.69 -12.31 0.78
N TYR A 282 -4.89 -11.17 0.13
CA TYR A 282 -3.89 -10.12 0.00
C TYR A 282 -4.50 -8.76 0.31
N VAL A 283 -3.71 -7.87 0.92
CA VAL A 283 -4.00 -6.45 1.00
C VAL A 283 -3.21 -5.70 -0.07
N PHE A 284 -3.91 -4.86 -0.81
CA PHE A 284 -3.36 -3.88 -1.72
C PHE A 284 -3.48 -2.52 -1.05
N TYR A 285 -2.40 -1.78 -1.00
CA TYR A 285 -2.35 -0.47 -0.36
C TYR A 285 -1.24 0.35 -1.02
N HIS A 286 -0.93 1.54 -0.54
CA HIS A 286 0.20 2.29 -1.05
C HIS A 286 1.15 2.73 0.07
N ARG A 287 2.38 3.04 -0.28
CA ARG A 287 3.33 3.75 0.55
C ARG A 287 3.69 5.09 -0.07
N GLN A 288 4.12 6.04 0.73
CA GLN A 288 4.75 7.27 0.25
C GLN A 288 6.24 7.04 0.02
N THR A 289 6.87 7.71 -0.96
CA THR A 289 8.33 7.66 -1.13
C THR A 289 9.06 8.42 -0.01
N GLY A 290 8.36 9.30 0.71
CA GLY A 290 8.91 10.15 1.77
C GLY A 290 9.50 11.47 1.23
N ARG A 291 9.65 11.61 -0.09
CA ARG A 291 10.08 12.85 -0.73
C ARG A 291 8.99 13.94 -0.62
N ASP A 292 7.78 13.54 -0.92
CA ASP A 292 6.54 14.32 -0.86
C ASP A 292 5.35 13.38 -0.72
N GLU A 293 4.15 13.90 -0.79
CA GLU A 293 2.89 13.13 -0.72
C GLU A 293 2.32 12.81 -2.12
N TYR A 294 3.03 13.14 -3.19
CA TYR A 294 2.57 13.10 -4.58
C TYR A 294 3.32 12.06 -5.43
N SER A 295 4.00 11.13 -4.78
CA SER A 295 4.79 10.06 -5.41
C SER A 295 4.55 8.72 -4.69
N ARG A 296 3.29 8.33 -4.60
CA ARG A 296 2.85 7.14 -3.86
C ARG A 296 2.99 5.90 -4.73
N GLN A 297 3.47 4.80 -4.15
CA GLN A 297 3.75 3.55 -4.85
C GLN A 297 2.88 2.41 -4.32
N ALA A 298 2.37 1.58 -5.25
CA ALA A 298 1.50 0.45 -4.95
C ALA A 298 2.22 -0.68 -4.22
N MET A 299 1.66 -1.13 -3.09
CA MET A 299 2.18 -2.18 -2.22
C MET A 299 1.20 -3.36 -2.14
N LEU A 300 1.73 -4.56 -1.99
CA LEU A 300 0.96 -5.81 -1.94
C LEU A 300 1.56 -6.76 -0.91
N GLU A 301 0.76 -7.16 0.09
CA GLU A 301 1.19 -8.12 1.10
C GLU A 301 0.17 -9.26 1.26
N PRO A 302 0.61 -10.51 1.47
CA PRO A 302 -0.28 -11.57 1.90
C PRO A 302 -0.80 -11.30 3.32
N ILE A 303 -2.08 -11.60 3.55
CA ILE A 303 -2.73 -11.46 4.86
C ILE A 303 -3.41 -12.76 5.27
N ASP A 304 -3.65 -12.90 6.57
CA ASP A 304 -4.57 -13.90 7.08
C ASP A 304 -6.02 -13.44 6.92
N ALA A 305 -6.92 -14.39 6.68
CA ALA A 305 -8.36 -14.18 6.74
C ALA A 305 -9.03 -15.38 7.43
N ALA A 306 -9.92 -15.12 8.36
CA ALA A 306 -10.64 -16.16 9.09
C ALA A 306 -12.02 -15.69 9.52
N GLN A 307 -12.93 -16.65 9.74
CA GLN A 307 -14.22 -16.39 10.39
C GLN A 307 -14.25 -17.03 11.77
N GLY A 308 -14.58 -16.23 12.77
CA GLY A 308 -14.79 -16.71 14.14
C GLY A 308 -16.12 -17.49 14.28
N LYS A 309 -16.25 -18.25 15.35
CA LYS A 309 -17.49 -19.00 15.65
C LYS A 309 -18.69 -18.10 15.93
N ASP A 310 -18.41 -16.88 16.31
CA ASP A 310 -19.40 -15.80 16.53
C ASP A 310 -19.79 -15.08 15.22
N GLY A 311 -19.22 -15.50 14.09
CA GLY A 311 -19.44 -14.92 12.77
C GLY A 311 -18.54 -13.73 12.47
N LYS A 312 -17.72 -13.25 13.41
CA LYS A 312 -16.77 -12.15 13.18
C LYS A 312 -15.80 -12.50 12.06
N VAL A 313 -15.57 -11.55 11.15
CA VAL A 313 -14.52 -11.62 10.14
C VAL A 313 -13.21 -11.08 10.72
N TRP A 314 -12.13 -11.77 10.48
CA TRP A 314 -10.77 -11.41 10.89
C TRP A 314 -9.89 -11.27 9.65
N LEU A 315 -9.21 -10.12 9.50
CA LEU A 315 -8.32 -9.80 8.36
C LEU A 315 -7.02 -9.16 8.86
N GLY A 316 -5.93 -9.33 8.12
CA GLY A 316 -4.63 -8.75 8.43
C GLY A 316 -3.70 -9.79 9.05
N ARG A 317 -2.83 -9.41 9.97
CA ARG A 317 -2.07 -10.35 10.79
C ARG A 317 -2.92 -10.76 11.98
N ILE A 318 -3.41 -12.00 11.98
CA ILE A 318 -4.30 -12.49 13.03
C ILE A 318 -3.48 -12.99 14.21
N VAL A 319 -3.75 -12.43 15.38
CA VAL A 319 -3.19 -12.90 16.65
C VAL A 319 -4.09 -13.96 17.25
N TYR A 320 -3.54 -15.11 17.60
CA TYR A 320 -4.26 -16.22 18.20
C TYR A 320 -3.87 -16.42 19.67
N ARG A 321 -4.86 -16.77 20.51
CA ARG A 321 -4.66 -17.28 21.86
C ARG A 321 -5.51 -18.53 22.05
N ASP A 322 -4.89 -19.65 22.47
CA ASP A 322 -5.55 -20.95 22.64
C ASP A 322 -6.34 -21.40 21.41
N GLY A 323 -5.75 -21.18 20.20
CA GLY A 323 -6.34 -21.51 18.91
C GLY A 323 -7.54 -20.65 18.49
N LYS A 324 -7.80 -19.54 19.18
CA LYS A 324 -8.87 -18.59 18.84
C LYS A 324 -8.27 -17.27 18.40
N PRO A 325 -8.78 -16.64 17.33
CA PRO A 325 -8.37 -15.30 16.95
C PRO A 325 -8.83 -14.29 18.02
N ILE A 326 -7.95 -13.38 18.42
CA ILE A 326 -8.20 -12.38 19.44
C ILE A 326 -7.99 -10.94 18.96
N ALA A 327 -7.17 -10.74 17.94
CA ALA A 327 -6.92 -9.43 17.35
C ALA A 327 -6.54 -9.55 15.87
N SER A 328 -6.94 -8.54 15.09
CA SER A 328 -6.40 -8.24 13.75
C SER A 328 -5.46 -7.05 13.89
N CYS A 329 -4.24 -7.21 13.40
CA CYS A 329 -3.20 -6.20 13.45
C CYS A 329 -2.71 -5.91 12.02
N PRO A 330 -2.10 -4.74 11.78
CA PRO A 330 -1.47 -4.47 10.50
C PRO A 330 -0.48 -5.56 10.10
N VAL A 331 -0.52 -5.92 8.81
CA VAL A 331 0.51 -6.79 8.24
C VAL A 331 1.84 -6.04 8.15
N GLU A 332 2.94 -6.78 8.19
CA GLU A 332 4.27 -6.21 8.02
C GLU A 332 4.46 -5.65 6.60
N MET A 333 4.98 -4.42 6.49
CA MET A 333 5.44 -3.88 5.21
C MET A 333 6.76 -4.57 4.82
N THR A 334 6.81 -5.16 3.63
CA THR A 334 7.99 -5.90 3.18
C THR A 334 8.49 -5.47 1.81
N SER A 335 9.78 -5.70 1.54
CA SER A 335 10.37 -5.56 0.20
C SER A 335 10.07 -6.76 -0.69
N GLN A 336 9.73 -7.91 -0.10
CA GLN A 336 9.45 -9.15 -0.86
C GLN A 336 8.04 -9.18 -1.45
N GLY A 337 7.05 -8.51 -0.82
CA GLY A 337 5.66 -8.48 -1.28
C GLY A 337 5.02 -9.87 -1.38
N PRO A 338 4.30 -10.15 -2.50
CA PRO A 338 3.55 -11.39 -2.68
C PRO A 338 4.43 -12.64 -2.79
N GLN A 339 5.71 -12.50 -3.13
CA GLN A 339 6.65 -13.62 -3.15
C GLN A 339 7.25 -13.88 -1.75
N VAL A 340 6.55 -14.58 -0.93
CA VAL A 340 6.94 -14.86 0.47
C VAL A 340 8.32 -15.54 0.66
N ASN A 341 8.97 -15.97 -0.41
CA ASN A 341 10.29 -16.61 -0.37
C ASN A 341 11.48 -15.66 -0.25
N GLY A 342 11.25 -14.37 -0.35
CA GLY A 342 12.28 -13.32 -0.35
C GLY A 342 12.80 -12.97 -1.75
N ILE A 343 13.35 -11.76 -1.89
CA ILE A 343 14.03 -11.29 -3.09
C ILE A 343 15.37 -12.03 -3.21
N ASN A 344 15.74 -12.47 -4.41
CA ASN A 344 17.03 -13.10 -4.64
C ASN A 344 18.18 -12.12 -4.33
N ALA A 345 18.97 -12.42 -3.31
CA ALA A 345 20.07 -11.57 -2.85
C ALA A 345 21.19 -11.40 -3.90
N ARG A 346 21.28 -12.31 -4.92
CA ARG A 346 22.26 -12.24 -6.01
C ARG A 346 21.86 -11.33 -7.18
N GLU A 347 20.67 -10.74 -7.11
CA GLU A 347 20.27 -9.71 -8.08
C GLU A 347 20.70 -8.34 -7.62
N TRP A 348 20.82 -7.41 -8.55
CA TRP A 348 20.93 -5.99 -8.20
C TRP A 348 19.60 -5.49 -7.69
N ILE A 349 19.59 -5.02 -6.45
CA ILE A 349 18.40 -4.53 -5.76
C ILE A 349 18.52 -3.01 -5.60
N SER A 350 17.59 -2.27 -6.20
CA SER A 350 17.48 -0.82 -6.00
C SER A 350 17.17 -0.49 -4.55
N ALA A 351 17.75 0.58 -4.03
CA ALA A 351 17.40 1.12 -2.71
C ALA A 351 15.93 1.54 -2.62
N GLY A 352 15.28 1.78 -3.76
CA GLY A 352 13.85 2.05 -3.87
C GLY A 352 12.93 0.94 -3.37
N TYR A 353 13.43 -0.28 -3.15
CA TYR A 353 12.67 -1.37 -2.51
C TYR A 353 12.81 -1.39 -0.98
N ALA A 354 13.46 -0.40 -0.36
CA ALA A 354 13.52 -0.31 1.08
C ALA A 354 12.11 -0.25 1.69
N CYS A 355 11.87 -1.01 2.74
CA CYS A 355 10.62 -1.02 3.52
C CYS A 355 10.82 -0.47 4.94
N HIS A 356 12.02 0.03 5.25
CA HIS A 356 12.38 0.62 6.52
C HIS A 356 13.37 1.77 6.27
N LEU A 357 12.97 2.97 6.62
CA LEU A 357 13.80 4.19 6.61
C LEU A 357 13.64 4.88 7.96
N HIS A 358 14.59 4.69 8.87
CA HIS A 358 14.48 5.20 10.23
C HIS A 358 15.81 5.68 10.77
N GLY A 359 15.75 6.58 11.73
CA GLY A 359 16.94 7.18 12.35
C GLY A 359 17.52 8.31 11.49
N GLY A 360 18.64 8.82 11.93
CA GLY A 360 19.29 9.98 11.31
C GLY A 360 18.84 11.30 11.94
N LYS A 361 19.59 12.36 11.61
CA LYS A 361 19.28 13.74 12.04
C LYS A 361 18.17 14.37 11.23
N GLU A 362 18.00 13.90 10.00
CA GLU A 362 17.00 14.33 9.05
C GLU A 362 16.35 13.09 8.42
N THR A 363 15.14 13.25 7.92
CA THR A 363 14.39 12.14 7.30
C THR A 363 15.00 11.79 5.93
N ALA A 364 15.44 10.56 5.76
CA ALA A 364 15.76 10.00 4.46
C ALA A 364 14.50 9.71 3.65
N TRP A 365 14.59 9.76 2.31
CA TRP A 365 13.49 9.45 1.41
C TRP A 365 13.95 8.64 0.19
N ILE A 366 13.01 7.98 -0.48
CA ILE A 366 13.24 7.37 -1.79
C ILE A 366 12.98 8.45 -2.84
N GLU A 367 13.97 8.73 -3.70
CA GLU A 367 13.80 9.68 -4.79
C GLU A 367 12.89 9.08 -5.87
N PRO A 368 11.72 9.66 -6.15
CA PRO A 368 10.81 9.13 -7.14
C PRO A 368 11.40 9.22 -8.55
N VAL A 369 11.17 8.18 -9.35
CA VAL A 369 11.56 8.08 -10.74
C VAL A 369 10.30 8.09 -11.60
N TYR A 370 10.34 8.81 -12.72
CA TYR A 370 9.18 8.96 -13.63
C TYR A 370 9.50 8.53 -15.07
N GLU A 371 10.75 8.26 -15.37
CA GLU A 371 11.11 7.72 -16.66
C GLU A 371 10.73 6.24 -16.75
N GLN A 372 9.91 5.86 -17.71
CA GLN A 372 9.43 4.48 -17.93
C GLN A 372 10.55 3.55 -18.42
N ARG A 373 11.50 3.29 -17.53
CA ARG A 373 12.67 2.45 -17.78
C ARG A 373 13.00 1.60 -16.55
N ASP A 374 13.19 0.30 -16.78
CA ASP A 374 13.47 -0.68 -15.72
C ASP A 374 14.94 -0.69 -15.26
N ASP A 375 15.83 0.06 -15.92
CA ASP A 375 17.25 0.14 -15.55
C ASP A 375 17.58 1.35 -14.65
N ILE A 376 16.62 2.23 -14.39
CA ILE A 376 16.77 3.37 -13.51
C ILE A 376 16.44 2.96 -12.08
N SER A 377 17.41 3.15 -11.18
CA SER A 377 17.24 2.96 -9.75
C SER A 377 16.54 4.16 -9.12
N ALA A 378 15.73 3.92 -8.09
CA ALA A 378 15.19 4.94 -7.20
C ALA A 378 16.08 4.99 -5.94
N PRO A 379 17.03 5.94 -5.84
CA PRO A 379 17.95 5.96 -4.70
C PRO A 379 17.28 6.43 -3.42
N VAL A 380 17.77 5.94 -2.28
CA VAL A 380 17.49 6.56 -0.98
C VAL A 380 18.43 7.74 -0.80
N LYS A 381 17.88 8.92 -0.57
CA LYS A 381 18.59 10.18 -0.41
C LYS A 381 18.55 10.72 1.03
N ASN A 382 19.35 11.74 1.28
CA ASN A 382 19.44 12.44 2.56
C ASN A 382 19.79 11.52 3.74
N ILE A 383 20.67 10.55 3.50
CA ILE A 383 21.14 9.64 4.53
C ILE A 383 22.13 10.38 5.43
N THR A 384 21.82 10.43 6.73
CA THR A 384 22.65 11.07 7.76
C THR A 384 23.09 10.07 8.82
N ASP A 385 23.84 10.52 9.85
CA ASP A 385 24.31 9.68 10.93
C ASP A 385 23.14 9.02 11.69
N GLY A 386 23.18 7.70 11.82
CA GLY A 386 22.15 6.88 12.45
C GLY A 386 21.06 6.37 11.53
N THR A 387 21.02 6.77 10.24
CA THR A 387 20.00 6.27 9.30
C THR A 387 20.18 4.78 9.07
N ALA A 388 19.08 4.02 9.19
CA ALA A 388 18.97 2.62 8.81
C ALA A 388 18.05 2.48 7.58
N VAL A 389 18.57 1.83 6.53
CA VAL A 389 17.84 1.48 5.30
C VAL A 389 17.65 -0.04 5.29
N GLY A 390 16.41 -0.50 5.39
CA GLY A 390 16.12 -1.92 5.59
C GLY A 390 15.28 -2.54 4.47
N PHE A 391 15.59 -3.82 4.20
CA PHE A 391 14.95 -4.66 3.18
C PHE A 391 14.46 -5.95 3.81
N ARG A 392 13.18 -6.24 3.72
CA ARG A 392 12.54 -7.45 4.28
C ARG A 392 11.77 -8.16 3.17
N TYR A 393 12.14 -9.33 2.71
CA TYR A 393 13.26 -10.18 3.08
C TYR A 393 14.06 -10.53 1.84
N LEU A 394 15.36 -10.86 2.02
CA LEU A 394 16.22 -11.37 0.96
C LEU A 394 16.45 -12.86 1.13
N GLN A 395 16.50 -13.59 0.00
CA GLN A 395 16.81 -15.02 -0.05
C GLN A 395 18.26 -15.24 -0.47
N PHE A 396 19.06 -15.80 0.42
CA PHE A 396 20.47 -16.12 0.21
C PHE A 396 20.70 -17.54 -0.33
N GLY A 397 19.68 -18.40 -0.34
CA GLY A 397 19.82 -19.81 -0.73
C GLY A 397 20.57 -20.64 0.31
N LEU A 398 21.27 -21.68 -0.18
CA LEU A 398 22.00 -22.63 0.68
C LEU A 398 23.49 -22.31 0.81
N GLN A 399 23.98 -21.26 0.15
CA GLN A 399 25.39 -20.85 0.16
C GLN A 399 25.53 -19.42 0.64
N THR A 400 26.44 -19.20 1.57
CA THR A 400 26.80 -17.86 2.04
C THR A 400 27.46 -17.10 0.91
N PRO A 401 27.03 -15.86 0.59
CA PRO A 401 27.75 -15.02 -0.37
C PRO A 401 29.15 -14.68 0.13
N LYS A 402 30.11 -14.54 -0.77
CA LYS A 402 31.48 -14.14 -0.43
C LYS A 402 31.61 -12.64 -0.29
N THR A 403 30.86 -11.89 -1.07
CA THR A 403 30.96 -10.43 -1.14
C THR A 403 29.60 -9.78 -1.15
N VAL A 404 29.58 -8.51 -0.76
CA VAL A 404 28.47 -7.58 -1.00
C VAL A 404 29.03 -6.35 -1.69
N THR A 405 28.31 -5.91 -2.74
CA THR A 405 28.63 -4.71 -3.52
C THR A 405 27.55 -3.66 -3.25
N LEU A 406 27.97 -2.45 -2.95
CA LEU A 406 27.10 -1.31 -2.70
C LEU A 406 27.49 -0.15 -3.63
N MET A 407 26.48 0.44 -4.27
CA MET A 407 26.63 1.64 -5.09
C MET A 407 26.01 2.83 -4.36
N MET A 408 26.79 3.89 -4.15
CA MET A 408 26.35 5.10 -3.46
C MET A 408 26.99 6.35 -4.04
N LYS A 409 26.39 7.50 -3.67
CA LYS A 409 27.02 8.82 -3.76
C LYS A 409 27.18 9.36 -2.34
N ALA A 410 28.21 10.16 -2.11
CA ALA A 410 28.46 10.75 -0.82
C ALA A 410 29.20 12.09 -0.95
N ASP A 411 28.75 13.07 -0.19
CA ASP A 411 29.43 14.34 0.01
C ASP A 411 30.10 14.44 1.39
N GLY A 412 30.11 13.32 2.12
CA GLY A 412 30.63 13.18 3.46
C GLY A 412 31.46 11.91 3.66
N ALA A 413 31.84 11.66 4.90
CA ALA A 413 32.63 10.51 5.31
C ALA A 413 31.96 9.76 6.47
N GLY A 414 32.12 8.44 6.49
CA GLY A 414 31.53 7.58 7.51
C GLY A 414 31.78 6.11 7.23
N LYS A 415 30.97 5.29 7.87
CA LYS A 415 30.91 3.83 7.68
C LYS A 415 29.48 3.39 7.46
N VAL A 416 29.29 2.31 6.68
CA VAL A 416 28.00 1.61 6.54
C VAL A 416 28.18 0.21 7.07
N SER A 417 27.43 -0.15 8.12
CA SER A 417 27.36 -1.52 8.63
C SER A 417 26.20 -2.26 7.99
N VAL A 418 26.46 -3.42 7.36
CA VAL A 418 25.41 -4.31 6.85
C VAL A 418 25.05 -5.30 7.96
N ARG A 419 23.78 -5.35 8.35
CA ARG A 419 23.29 -6.13 9.49
C ARG A 419 22.12 -7.02 9.12
N LEU A 420 21.99 -8.16 9.81
CA LEU A 420 20.90 -9.11 9.61
C LEU A 420 19.78 -8.91 10.61
N ASP A 421 18.56 -9.09 10.13
CA ASP A 421 17.30 -9.25 10.85
C ASP A 421 16.82 -8.01 11.61
N THR A 422 17.72 -7.20 12.16
CA THR A 422 17.38 -5.93 12.80
C THR A 422 18.51 -4.89 12.59
N PRO A 423 18.23 -3.57 12.71
CA PRO A 423 19.28 -2.54 12.64
C PRO A 423 20.40 -2.72 13.69
N GLY A 424 20.11 -3.36 14.83
CA GLY A 424 21.07 -3.73 15.86
C GLY A 424 21.64 -5.15 15.73
N GLY A 425 21.23 -5.89 14.69
CA GLY A 425 21.58 -7.30 14.51
C GLY A 425 23.03 -7.57 14.15
N LYS A 426 23.33 -8.83 13.83
CA LYS A 426 24.69 -9.28 13.49
C LYS A 426 25.25 -8.50 12.30
N GLU A 427 26.40 -7.84 12.48
CA GLU A 427 27.15 -7.21 11.38
C GLU A 427 27.80 -8.29 10.51
N ILE A 428 27.55 -8.22 9.20
CA ILE A 428 28.04 -9.18 8.20
C ILE A 428 29.00 -8.55 7.18
N ALA A 429 29.00 -7.23 7.06
CA ALA A 429 29.93 -6.49 6.20
C ALA A 429 30.01 -5.04 6.65
N LYS A 430 31.07 -4.35 6.23
CA LYS A 430 31.28 -2.95 6.54
C LYS A 430 31.97 -2.21 5.40
N PHE A 431 31.40 -1.07 5.00
CA PHE A 431 31.92 -0.18 3.96
C PHE A 431 32.48 1.11 4.56
N ASP A 432 33.44 1.72 3.87
CA ASP A 432 33.68 3.16 3.96
C ASP A 432 32.66 3.89 3.09
N VAL A 433 32.09 4.98 3.59
CA VAL A 433 31.24 5.88 2.80
C VAL A 433 32.09 6.62 1.79
N LYS A 434 31.83 6.37 0.49
CA LYS A 434 32.51 7.02 -0.65
C LYS A 434 31.70 6.86 -1.93
N ASP A 435 31.93 7.75 -2.88
CA ASP A 435 31.32 7.66 -4.21
C ASP A 435 31.65 6.39 -4.96
N GLY A 436 30.68 5.93 -5.73
CA GLY A 436 30.80 4.84 -6.68
C GLY A 436 30.47 3.47 -6.11
N GLU A 437 30.90 2.46 -6.84
CA GLU A 437 30.70 1.05 -6.53
C GLU A 437 31.84 0.55 -5.63
N THR A 438 31.49 -0.11 -4.54
CA THR A 438 32.44 -0.69 -3.60
C THR A 438 32.02 -2.10 -3.25
N THR A 439 32.96 -3.04 -3.30
CA THR A 439 32.76 -4.43 -2.92
C THR A 439 33.58 -4.74 -1.67
N VAL A 440 32.96 -5.42 -0.71
CA VAL A 440 33.62 -5.87 0.54
C VAL A 440 33.28 -7.33 0.81
N PRO A 441 34.13 -8.06 1.55
CA PRO A 441 33.83 -9.44 1.91
C PRO A 441 32.68 -9.52 2.92
N VAL A 442 31.86 -10.57 2.77
CA VAL A 442 30.82 -10.95 3.73
C VAL A 442 31.42 -11.84 4.81
N GLN A 443 31.08 -11.59 6.05
CA GLN A 443 31.55 -12.34 7.21
C GLN A 443 30.44 -13.20 7.82
N GLY A 444 30.80 -14.43 8.21
CA GLY A 444 29.90 -15.36 8.88
C GLY A 444 28.95 -16.11 7.92
N GLY A 445 28.40 -17.20 8.39
CA GLY A 445 27.45 -18.03 7.61
C GLY A 445 26.10 -17.34 7.46
N ILE A 446 25.65 -17.15 6.22
CA ILE A 446 24.33 -16.59 5.90
C ILE A 446 23.67 -17.52 4.90
N ILE A 447 22.56 -18.13 5.27
CA ILE A 447 21.75 -19.01 4.40
C ILE A 447 20.27 -18.76 4.63
N GLY A 448 19.45 -19.05 3.64
CA GLY A 448 18.00 -18.91 3.78
C GLY A 448 17.53 -17.46 3.65
N LYS A 449 16.47 -17.13 4.34
CA LYS A 449 15.78 -15.85 4.23
C LYS A 449 16.07 -14.95 5.43
N HIS A 450 16.55 -13.72 5.17
CA HIS A 450 16.90 -12.72 6.18
C HIS A 450 16.44 -11.33 5.79
N ALA A 451 16.11 -10.50 6.77
CA ALA A 451 16.09 -9.06 6.58
C ALA A 451 17.53 -8.51 6.56
N VAL A 452 17.76 -7.47 5.76
CA VAL A 452 19.08 -6.83 5.64
C VAL A 452 18.93 -5.33 5.89
N TYR A 453 19.79 -4.79 6.73
CA TYR A 453 19.82 -3.38 7.09
C TYR A 453 21.19 -2.78 6.80
N PHE A 454 21.20 -1.65 6.08
CA PHE A 454 22.37 -0.80 5.91
C PHE A 454 22.28 0.33 6.93
N VAL A 455 23.13 0.28 7.95
CA VAL A 455 23.14 1.26 9.05
C VAL A 455 24.31 2.21 8.87
N PHE A 456 23.99 3.48 8.68
CA PHE A 456 24.95 4.52 8.35
C PHE A 456 25.46 5.22 9.62
N GLY A 457 26.77 5.19 9.84
CA GLY A 457 27.49 5.97 10.86
C GLY A 457 28.28 7.07 10.17
N MET A 458 27.62 8.21 9.89
CA MET A 458 28.22 9.35 9.22
C MET A 458 28.98 10.21 10.21
N LYS A 459 30.20 10.62 9.84
CA LYS A 459 30.99 11.60 10.60
C LYS A 459 30.61 13.03 10.25
N ASN A 460 30.29 13.26 8.97
CA ASN A 460 29.87 14.54 8.40
C ASN A 460 29.15 14.30 7.05
N GLY A 461 28.50 15.33 6.53
CA GLY A 461 27.83 15.31 5.23
C GLY A 461 26.65 14.34 5.14
N THR A 462 26.26 14.01 3.93
CA THR A 462 25.18 13.08 3.61
C THR A 462 25.62 12.00 2.63
N ALA A 463 24.80 10.97 2.47
CA ALA A 463 24.98 9.94 1.45
C ALA A 463 23.69 9.66 0.72
N GLU A 464 23.82 9.09 -0.47
CA GLU A 464 22.72 8.50 -1.26
C GLU A 464 23.05 7.03 -1.50
N MET A 465 22.09 6.13 -1.22
CA MET A 465 22.21 4.71 -1.54
C MET A 465 21.44 4.42 -2.82
N ASP A 466 22.14 3.90 -3.85
CA ASP A 466 21.51 3.61 -5.15
C ASP A 466 21.02 2.17 -5.23
N ARG A 467 21.89 1.20 -5.12
CA ARG A 467 21.59 -0.24 -5.24
C ARG A 467 22.69 -1.11 -4.63
N PHE A 468 22.39 -2.37 -4.44
CA PHE A 468 23.34 -3.35 -3.92
C PHE A 468 23.09 -4.74 -4.49
N THR A 469 24.07 -5.63 -4.34
CA THR A 469 23.98 -7.07 -4.62
C THR A 469 24.92 -7.87 -3.72
N PHE A 470 24.61 -9.13 -3.53
CA PHE A 470 25.50 -10.10 -2.88
C PHE A 470 25.97 -11.10 -3.93
N ASP A 471 27.29 -11.46 -3.91
CA ASP A 471 27.90 -12.33 -4.92
C ASP A 471 28.70 -13.46 -4.27
N ASP A 472 28.85 -14.59 -5.02
CA ASP A 472 29.53 -15.82 -4.59
C ASP A 472 31.04 -15.80 -4.85
#